data_eb8eec6995e53d3a49e78c3b2b0fda0f
#
_entry.id   eb8eec6995e53d3a49e78c3b2b0fda0f
#
_cell.length_a   1.000
_cell.length_b   1.000
_cell.length_c   1.000
_cell.angle_alpha   90.00
_cell.angle_beta   90.00
_cell.angle_gamma   90.00
#
_symmetry.space_group_name_H-M   'P 1'
#
loop_
_entity.id
_entity.type
_entity.pdbx_description
1 polymer ?
#
loop_
_entity_poly.entity_id
_entity_poly.type
_entity_poly.pdbx_seq_one_letter_code
_entity_poly.pdbx_strand_id
1 'polypeptide(L)'
;MQLKPEEISKIIRAQIKHYENVIEQSEVGTVIMVGDGIARASGLEKCMAGELLQFDNGEYGMAQNLEENTVSIVLLGSDVGIKEGSTVKRTGKVVSVPVGEAMIGRVVNALGQPIDGAGPIETTEFRAIESPAPGIIDRQPVKEPLQTGIKAIDSMIPIGRGQRELIIGDRQTGKTTIASDTIINQKGKDVICIYVAIGQKRSTVANLVQSLTEAGAMSYTIVVSATASELSPLQYIAPYSGCAMGEYFMHQGKHVLIIYDDLSKHAVAYRALSLLIRRPPGREAYPGDVFYLHSRLLERAAKLSNELGGGSLTALPIIETQAGDVSAYIPTNVISITDGQIFLETELFHSGVMPAVNPGISVSRVGGNAQIKAMKKVAGTLKLIYSQYRELQSFAQFGSDLDADTKARLAQGERIVEVLKQNRSAPVPVEKQVAILYATIHDHLVKVKVADVAEYEKGLYEYLENDAAGAAVMETIRTTGNLDKDTEEALKGVLSTYTESFVKAH
;
A
#
# COMPACT_ATOMS: atom_id res chain seq x y z
N MET A 1 0.20 -53.10 -55.97
CA MET A 1 -0.51 -53.65 -54.81
C MET A 1 -1.58 -52.65 -54.41
N GLN A 2 -2.86 -52.94 -54.69
CA GLN A 2 -3.96 -52.08 -54.25
C GLN A 2 -4.30 -52.47 -52.81
N LEU A 3 -4.14 -51.51 -51.88
CA LEU A 3 -4.55 -51.69 -50.48
C LEU A 3 -6.07 -51.89 -50.44
N LYS A 4 -6.52 -52.89 -49.67
CA LYS A 4 -7.96 -53.12 -49.48
C LYS A 4 -8.57 -52.02 -48.60
N PRO A 5 -9.85 -51.66 -48.82
CA PRO A 5 -10.52 -50.61 -48.05
C PRO A 5 -10.46 -50.77 -46.50
N GLU A 6 -10.41 -52.00 -46.05
CA GLU A 6 -10.29 -52.35 -44.63
C GLU A 6 -8.88 -52.06 -44.04
N GLU A 7 -7.82 -52.20 -44.87
CA GLU A 7 -6.45 -51.85 -44.46
C GLU A 7 -6.25 -50.32 -44.37
N ILE A 8 -6.85 -49.60 -45.32
CA ILE A 8 -6.87 -48.11 -45.30
C ILE A 8 -7.62 -47.60 -44.07
N SER A 9 -8.76 -48.20 -43.74
CA SER A 9 -9.53 -47.89 -42.54
C SER A 9 -8.76 -48.16 -41.24
N LYS A 10 -7.99 -49.22 -41.18
CA LYS A 10 -7.12 -49.51 -40.03
C LYS A 10 -5.97 -48.53 -39.86
N ILE A 11 -5.34 -48.14 -40.97
CA ILE A 11 -4.26 -47.14 -40.99
C ILE A 11 -4.78 -45.78 -40.55
N ILE A 12 -5.93 -45.37 -41.06
CA ILE A 12 -6.56 -44.09 -40.68
C ILE A 12 -6.93 -44.10 -39.18
N ARG A 13 -7.52 -45.17 -38.67
CA ARG A 13 -7.83 -45.29 -37.22
C ARG A 13 -6.57 -45.31 -36.35
N ALA A 14 -5.50 -45.94 -36.81
CA ALA A 14 -4.23 -45.90 -36.08
C ALA A 14 -3.58 -44.52 -36.09
N GLN A 15 -3.69 -43.77 -37.22
CA GLN A 15 -3.21 -42.39 -37.30
C GLN A 15 -4.05 -41.43 -36.44
N ILE A 16 -5.38 -41.57 -36.46
CA ILE A 16 -6.27 -40.78 -35.58
C ILE A 16 -5.95 -41.03 -34.11
N LYS A 17 -5.79 -42.30 -33.74
CA LYS A 17 -5.44 -42.66 -32.38
C LYS A 17 -4.04 -42.17 -31.95
N HIS A 18 -3.10 -42.13 -32.90
CA HIS A 18 -1.79 -41.53 -32.67
C HIS A 18 -1.85 -40.00 -32.59
N TYR A 19 -2.74 -39.39 -33.37
CA TYR A 19 -3.00 -37.93 -33.31
C TYR A 19 -3.68 -37.51 -32.00
N GLU A 20 -4.63 -38.30 -31.49
CA GLU A 20 -5.24 -38.08 -30.17
C GLU A 20 -4.21 -38.23 -29.04
N ASN A 21 -3.32 -39.22 -29.12
CA ASN A 21 -2.23 -39.38 -28.16
C ASN A 21 -1.20 -38.24 -28.20
N VAL A 22 -0.95 -37.66 -29.39
CA VAL A 22 -0.05 -36.49 -29.52
C VAL A 22 -0.70 -35.23 -28.93
N ILE A 23 -2.01 -35.07 -29.04
CA ILE A 23 -2.75 -33.95 -28.43
C ILE A 23 -2.73 -34.12 -26.89
N GLU A 24 -2.98 -35.31 -26.37
CA GLU A 24 -2.88 -35.58 -24.93
C GLU A 24 -1.45 -35.38 -24.41
N GLN A 25 -0.41 -35.81 -25.15
CA GLN A 25 0.98 -35.59 -24.78
C GLN A 25 1.39 -34.10 -24.77
N SER A 26 0.79 -33.26 -25.60
CA SER A 26 1.11 -31.81 -25.64
C SER A 26 0.51 -31.03 -24.48
N GLU A 27 -0.42 -31.58 -23.73
CA GLU A 27 -1.05 -30.98 -22.55
C GLU A 27 -0.48 -31.49 -21.23
N VAL A 28 0.37 -32.51 -21.27
CA VAL A 28 0.97 -33.18 -20.12
C VAL A 28 2.49 -33.13 -20.26
N GLY A 29 3.14 -32.58 -19.26
CA GLY A 29 4.60 -32.54 -19.15
C GLY A 29 5.13 -33.49 -18.09
N THR A 30 6.44 -33.69 -18.10
CA THR A 30 7.17 -34.48 -17.11
C THR A 30 8.15 -33.57 -16.36
N VAL A 31 8.15 -33.64 -15.04
CA VAL A 31 9.09 -32.93 -14.18
C VAL A 31 10.50 -33.53 -14.37
N ILE A 32 11.44 -32.67 -14.71
CA ILE A 32 12.86 -33.02 -14.90
C ILE A 32 13.75 -32.54 -13.75
N MET A 33 13.25 -31.59 -12.94
CA MET A 33 13.94 -31.09 -11.75
C MET A 33 12.92 -30.49 -10.80
N VAL A 34 13.11 -30.67 -9.50
CA VAL A 34 12.31 -30.01 -8.46
C VAL A 34 13.19 -29.71 -7.24
N GLY A 35 12.95 -28.58 -6.59
CA GLY A 35 13.60 -28.16 -5.36
C GLY A 35 13.40 -26.67 -5.07
N ASP A 36 13.43 -26.33 -3.80
CA ASP A 36 13.35 -24.94 -3.31
C ASP A 36 12.13 -24.14 -3.82
N GLY A 37 10.99 -24.81 -4.00
CA GLY A 37 9.75 -24.19 -4.49
C GLY A 37 9.70 -23.99 -6.00
N ILE A 38 10.59 -24.61 -6.76
CA ILE A 38 10.63 -24.56 -8.23
C ILE A 38 10.63 -25.96 -8.82
N ALA A 39 9.93 -26.12 -9.94
CA ALA A 39 10.04 -27.31 -10.79
C ALA A 39 10.40 -26.88 -12.22
N ARG A 40 11.08 -27.78 -12.94
CA ARG A 40 11.25 -27.69 -14.40
C ARG A 40 10.58 -28.90 -15.03
N ALA A 41 9.83 -28.66 -16.08
CA ALA A 41 9.13 -29.72 -16.81
C ALA A 41 9.39 -29.61 -18.31
N SER A 42 9.37 -30.73 -18.99
CA SER A 42 9.41 -30.86 -20.44
C SER A 42 8.04 -31.31 -20.97
N GLY A 43 7.78 -31.11 -22.25
CA GLY A 43 6.54 -31.57 -22.90
C GLY A 43 5.34 -30.64 -22.74
N LEU A 44 5.55 -29.38 -22.32
CA LEU A 44 4.53 -28.36 -22.18
C LEU A 44 4.66 -27.27 -23.26
N GLU A 45 4.76 -27.67 -24.52
CA GLU A 45 5.10 -26.76 -25.64
C GLU A 45 4.09 -25.63 -25.88
N LYS A 46 2.82 -25.84 -25.50
CA LYS A 46 1.75 -24.86 -25.66
C LYS A 46 1.46 -24.07 -24.39
N CYS A 47 2.28 -24.22 -23.35
CA CYS A 47 2.10 -23.53 -22.08
C CYS A 47 2.25 -22.01 -22.25
N MET A 48 1.41 -21.26 -21.56
CA MET A 48 1.47 -19.80 -21.52
C MET A 48 2.21 -19.32 -20.28
N ALA A 49 2.87 -18.18 -20.36
CA ALA A 49 3.44 -17.52 -19.17
C ALA A 49 2.31 -17.15 -18.20
N GLY A 50 2.52 -17.42 -16.90
CA GLY A 50 1.49 -17.22 -15.88
C GLY A 50 0.38 -18.28 -15.86
N GLU A 51 0.46 -19.32 -16.69
CA GLU A 51 -0.51 -20.42 -16.69
C GLU A 51 -0.43 -21.23 -15.40
N LEU A 52 -1.59 -21.55 -14.85
CA LEU A 52 -1.73 -22.46 -13.72
C LEU A 52 -1.52 -23.92 -14.21
N LEU A 53 -0.60 -24.62 -13.58
CA LEU A 53 -0.26 -26.00 -13.86
C LEU A 53 -0.59 -26.88 -12.66
N GLN A 54 -1.09 -28.08 -12.90
CA GLN A 54 -1.45 -29.03 -11.85
C GLN A 54 -0.53 -30.25 -11.88
N PHE A 55 0.05 -30.58 -10.73
CA PHE A 55 0.85 -31.78 -10.54
C PHE A 55 -0.02 -32.99 -10.18
N ASP A 56 0.54 -34.18 -10.34
CA ASP A 56 -0.14 -35.47 -10.06
C ASP A 56 -0.52 -35.66 -8.59
N ASN A 57 0.19 -35.02 -7.66
CA ASN A 57 -0.13 -35.00 -6.24
C ASN A 57 -1.24 -34.00 -5.87
N GLY A 58 -1.81 -33.28 -6.84
CA GLY A 58 -2.86 -32.27 -6.63
C GLY A 58 -2.34 -30.85 -6.32
N GLU A 59 -1.05 -30.66 -6.17
CA GLU A 59 -0.44 -29.34 -5.98
C GLU A 59 -0.44 -28.53 -7.29
N TYR A 60 -0.31 -27.21 -7.14
CA TYR A 60 -0.32 -26.28 -8.26
C TYR A 60 0.99 -25.52 -8.39
N GLY A 61 1.31 -25.14 -9.60
CA GLY A 61 2.41 -24.25 -9.93
C GLY A 61 2.02 -23.24 -10.99
N MET A 62 2.83 -22.21 -11.14
CA MET A 62 2.68 -21.17 -12.15
C MET A 62 3.85 -21.22 -13.12
N ALA A 63 3.56 -21.26 -14.42
CA ALA A 63 4.58 -21.19 -15.45
C ALA A 63 5.23 -19.79 -15.45
N GLN A 64 6.53 -19.73 -15.19
CA GLN A 64 7.26 -18.48 -15.04
C GLN A 64 8.21 -18.18 -16.20
N ASN A 65 8.95 -19.20 -16.66
CA ASN A 65 9.90 -19.06 -17.74
C ASN A 65 9.66 -20.15 -18.80
N LEU A 66 9.46 -19.71 -20.03
CA LEU A 66 9.22 -20.61 -21.16
C LEU A 66 10.50 -20.67 -22.00
N GLU A 67 11.13 -21.83 -22.03
CA GLU A 67 12.29 -22.13 -22.84
C GLU A 67 11.88 -23.06 -23.99
N GLU A 68 12.74 -23.25 -24.98
CA GLU A 68 12.42 -24.02 -26.18
C GLU A 68 11.89 -25.45 -25.87
N ASN A 69 12.49 -26.13 -24.90
CA ASN A 69 12.16 -27.51 -24.55
C ASN A 69 11.69 -27.70 -23.12
N THR A 70 11.70 -26.65 -22.30
CA THR A 70 11.38 -26.73 -20.89
C THR A 70 10.59 -25.53 -20.41
N VAL A 71 9.79 -25.74 -19.36
CA VAL A 71 9.06 -24.69 -18.65
C VAL A 71 9.55 -24.67 -17.20
N SER A 72 9.98 -23.52 -16.73
CA SER A 72 10.28 -23.31 -15.31
C SER A 72 8.98 -22.93 -14.59
N ILE A 73 8.65 -23.67 -13.55
CA ILE A 73 7.40 -23.62 -12.81
C ILE A 73 7.70 -23.17 -11.39
N VAL A 74 7.00 -22.19 -10.92
CA VAL A 74 7.03 -21.70 -9.53
C VAL A 74 5.92 -22.40 -8.78
N LEU A 75 6.27 -23.17 -7.72
CA LEU A 75 5.29 -23.93 -6.94
C LEU A 75 4.47 -22.99 -6.05
N LEU A 76 3.17 -23.14 -6.07
CA LEU A 76 2.22 -22.37 -5.27
C LEU A 76 1.79 -23.07 -3.98
N GLY A 77 2.39 -24.23 -3.72
CA GLY A 77 2.15 -25.08 -2.55
C GLY A 77 3.42 -25.81 -2.13
N SER A 78 3.27 -26.95 -1.46
CA SER A 78 4.38 -27.77 -1.00
C SER A 78 5.05 -28.48 -2.17
N ASP A 79 6.38 -28.58 -2.14
CA ASP A 79 7.16 -29.43 -3.05
C ASP A 79 7.20 -30.90 -2.62
N VAL A 80 6.65 -31.21 -1.44
CA VAL A 80 6.59 -32.56 -0.89
C VAL A 80 5.75 -33.50 -1.77
N GLY A 81 6.37 -34.58 -2.25
CA GLY A 81 5.72 -35.54 -3.13
C GLY A 81 5.89 -35.27 -4.62
N ILE A 82 6.37 -34.07 -5.03
CA ILE A 82 6.79 -33.83 -6.39
C ILE A 82 8.24 -34.31 -6.56
N LYS A 83 8.50 -35.07 -7.59
CA LYS A 83 9.83 -35.65 -7.88
C LYS A 83 10.10 -35.67 -9.38
N GLU A 84 11.32 -35.89 -9.77
CA GLU A 84 11.67 -36.16 -11.16
C GLU A 84 10.83 -37.33 -11.70
N GLY A 85 10.26 -37.16 -12.87
CA GLY A 85 9.32 -38.10 -13.50
C GLY A 85 7.83 -37.85 -13.09
N SER A 86 7.53 -37.00 -12.11
CA SER A 86 6.15 -36.60 -11.80
C SER A 86 5.49 -35.96 -13.02
N THR A 87 4.19 -36.16 -13.13
CA THR A 87 3.38 -35.60 -14.22
C THR A 87 2.87 -34.22 -13.84
N VAL A 88 2.90 -33.29 -14.80
CA VAL A 88 2.31 -31.96 -14.67
C VAL A 88 1.40 -31.69 -15.85
N LYS A 89 0.19 -31.18 -15.57
CA LYS A 89 -0.85 -30.92 -16.56
C LYS A 89 -1.11 -29.42 -16.71
N ARG A 90 -1.34 -28.99 -17.92
CA ARG A 90 -1.86 -27.66 -18.20
C ARG A 90 -3.31 -27.54 -17.76
N THR A 91 -3.67 -26.40 -17.19
CA THR A 91 -5.08 -26.09 -16.88
C THR A 91 -5.73 -25.20 -17.93
N GLY A 92 -4.95 -24.57 -18.81
CA GLY A 92 -5.43 -23.57 -19.77
C GLY A 92 -5.91 -22.27 -19.11
N LYS A 93 -5.67 -22.08 -17.82
CA LYS A 93 -6.11 -20.91 -17.05
C LYS A 93 -4.89 -20.21 -16.44
N VAL A 94 -4.94 -18.89 -16.38
CA VAL A 94 -3.95 -18.10 -15.62
C VAL A 94 -4.24 -18.17 -14.14
N VAL A 95 -3.21 -17.97 -13.32
CA VAL A 95 -3.37 -17.92 -11.86
C VAL A 95 -4.34 -16.82 -11.48
N SER A 96 -5.38 -17.19 -10.74
CA SER A 96 -6.47 -16.30 -10.34
C SER A 96 -6.78 -16.46 -8.86
N VAL A 97 -7.31 -15.42 -8.25
CA VAL A 97 -7.72 -15.42 -6.83
C VAL A 97 -9.22 -15.13 -6.70
N PRO A 98 -9.86 -15.63 -5.65
CA PRO A 98 -11.25 -15.29 -5.35
C PRO A 98 -11.35 -13.80 -5.04
N VAL A 99 -12.43 -13.18 -5.48
CA VAL A 99 -12.75 -11.77 -5.26
C VAL A 99 -14.20 -11.61 -4.83
N GLY A 100 -14.56 -10.46 -4.35
CA GLY A 100 -15.93 -10.14 -3.97
C GLY A 100 -16.10 -9.69 -2.52
N GLU A 101 -17.30 -9.32 -2.16
CA GLU A 101 -17.61 -8.79 -0.82
C GLU A 101 -17.40 -9.83 0.30
N ALA A 102 -17.50 -11.13 -0.02
CA ALA A 102 -17.22 -12.21 0.92
C ALA A 102 -15.77 -12.24 1.42
N MET A 103 -14.85 -11.55 0.72
CA MET A 103 -13.46 -11.41 1.14
C MET A 103 -13.26 -10.35 2.24
N ILE A 104 -14.19 -9.40 2.38
CA ILE A 104 -14.08 -8.31 3.35
C ILE A 104 -14.16 -8.88 4.77
N GLY A 105 -13.28 -8.42 5.64
CA GLY A 105 -13.18 -8.90 7.02
C GLY A 105 -12.34 -10.17 7.19
N ARG A 106 -11.83 -10.75 6.10
CA ARG A 106 -11.10 -12.01 6.12
C ARG A 106 -9.58 -11.83 6.07
N VAL A 107 -8.89 -12.79 6.63
CA VAL A 107 -7.43 -12.94 6.51
C VAL A 107 -7.17 -14.16 5.63
N VAL A 108 -6.49 -13.93 4.52
CA VAL A 108 -6.24 -14.93 3.48
C VAL A 108 -4.76 -15.06 3.16
N ASN A 109 -4.37 -16.18 2.58
CA ASN A 109 -3.03 -16.37 2.03
C ASN A 109 -2.90 -15.73 0.62
N ALA A 110 -1.74 -15.87 0.00
CA ALA A 110 -1.47 -15.33 -1.33
C ALA A 110 -2.36 -15.90 -2.46
N LEU A 111 -3.01 -17.04 -2.24
CA LEU A 111 -3.97 -17.66 -3.16
C LEU A 111 -5.43 -17.29 -2.86
N GLY A 112 -5.66 -16.44 -1.87
CA GLY A 112 -7.00 -16.05 -1.43
C GLY A 112 -7.72 -17.09 -0.55
N GLN A 113 -7.00 -18.11 -0.07
CA GLN A 113 -7.56 -19.10 0.84
C GLN A 113 -7.59 -18.56 2.28
N PRO A 114 -8.68 -18.77 3.04
CA PRO A 114 -8.79 -18.27 4.39
C PRO A 114 -7.81 -18.94 5.35
N ILE A 115 -7.16 -18.13 6.19
CA ILE A 115 -6.23 -18.58 7.24
C ILE A 115 -6.62 -18.07 8.63
N ASP A 116 -7.80 -17.47 8.75
CA ASP A 116 -8.35 -16.85 9.96
C ASP A 116 -9.20 -17.79 10.83
N GLY A 117 -9.41 -19.02 10.38
CA GLY A 117 -10.25 -19.99 11.09
C GLY A 117 -11.75 -19.71 11.04
N ALA A 118 -12.20 -18.73 10.27
CA ALA A 118 -13.62 -18.36 10.16
C ALA A 118 -14.39 -19.16 9.09
N GLY A 119 -13.83 -20.26 8.63
CA GLY A 119 -14.44 -21.14 7.63
C GLY A 119 -14.17 -20.74 6.19
N PRO A 120 -14.68 -21.50 5.21
CA PRO A 120 -14.48 -21.23 3.79
C PRO A 120 -15.12 -19.90 3.37
N ILE A 121 -14.56 -19.30 2.32
CA ILE A 121 -15.09 -18.09 1.70
C ILE A 121 -15.92 -18.51 0.49
N GLU A 122 -17.22 -18.23 0.55
CA GLU A 122 -18.15 -18.55 -0.53
C GLU A 122 -18.15 -17.41 -1.56
N THR A 123 -17.48 -17.63 -2.68
CA THR A 123 -17.51 -16.74 -3.84
C THR A 123 -17.43 -17.54 -5.12
N THR A 124 -18.09 -17.07 -6.16
CA THR A 124 -18.05 -17.63 -7.51
C THR A 124 -17.20 -16.78 -8.46
N GLU A 125 -16.73 -15.64 -7.98
CA GLU A 125 -16.00 -14.67 -8.79
C GLU A 125 -14.50 -14.79 -8.54
N PHE A 126 -13.74 -14.86 -9.64
CA PHE A 126 -12.28 -14.96 -9.64
C PHE A 126 -11.70 -13.92 -10.58
N ARG A 127 -10.53 -13.41 -10.23
CA ARG A 127 -9.79 -12.47 -11.05
C ARG A 127 -8.34 -12.91 -11.19
N ALA A 128 -7.80 -12.81 -12.40
CA ALA A 128 -6.39 -13.08 -12.66
C ALA A 128 -5.51 -12.14 -11.80
N ILE A 129 -4.45 -12.69 -11.19
CA ILE A 129 -3.54 -11.91 -10.36
C ILE A 129 -2.72 -10.91 -11.19
N GLU A 130 -2.43 -11.26 -12.45
CA GLU A 130 -1.78 -10.37 -13.40
C GLU A 130 -2.82 -9.80 -14.36
N SER A 131 -2.94 -8.49 -14.38
CA SER A 131 -3.83 -7.74 -15.27
C SER A 131 -3.10 -6.51 -15.79
N PRO A 132 -3.35 -6.08 -17.02
CA PRO A 132 -2.81 -4.82 -17.52
C PRO A 132 -3.34 -3.65 -16.69
N ALA A 133 -2.49 -2.64 -16.47
CA ALA A 133 -2.90 -1.40 -15.84
C ALA A 133 -3.92 -0.65 -16.71
N PRO A 134 -4.82 0.16 -16.11
CA PRO A 134 -5.70 1.03 -16.87
C PRO A 134 -4.93 1.91 -17.85
N GLY A 135 -5.46 2.06 -19.07
CA GLY A 135 -4.87 2.92 -20.09
C GLY A 135 -4.93 4.41 -19.76
N ILE A 136 -4.33 5.24 -20.59
CA ILE A 136 -4.30 6.70 -20.39
C ILE A 136 -5.72 7.29 -20.45
N ILE A 137 -6.55 6.82 -21.37
CA ILE A 137 -7.93 7.28 -21.57
C ILE A 137 -8.84 6.83 -20.41
N ASP A 138 -8.53 5.69 -19.82
CA ASP A 138 -9.32 5.09 -18.73
C ASP A 138 -9.16 5.83 -17.39
N ARG A 139 -8.21 6.75 -17.31
CA ARG A 139 -7.86 7.49 -16.08
C ARG A 139 -8.40 8.90 -16.08
N GLN A 140 -8.67 9.41 -14.90
CA GLN A 140 -8.88 10.83 -14.67
C GLN A 140 -7.87 11.37 -13.64
N PRO A 141 -7.63 12.69 -13.60
CA PRO A 141 -6.74 13.30 -12.63
C PRO A 141 -7.19 13.04 -11.19
N VAL A 142 -6.22 12.81 -10.30
CA VAL A 142 -6.45 12.67 -8.86
C VAL A 142 -6.79 14.03 -8.26
N LYS A 143 -7.99 14.18 -7.70
CA LYS A 143 -8.52 15.44 -7.13
C LYS A 143 -9.25 15.25 -5.79
N GLU A 144 -9.53 14.02 -5.41
CA GLU A 144 -10.25 13.71 -4.18
C GLU A 144 -9.26 13.29 -3.10
N PRO A 145 -9.34 13.84 -1.88
CA PRO A 145 -8.43 13.48 -0.80
C PRO A 145 -8.70 12.06 -0.31
N LEU A 146 -7.62 11.34 -0.02
CA LEU A 146 -7.62 10.16 0.85
C LEU A 146 -6.99 10.61 2.16
N GLN A 147 -7.83 10.90 3.15
CA GLN A 147 -7.38 11.42 4.43
C GLN A 147 -6.79 10.30 5.27
N THR A 148 -5.56 10.49 5.72
CA THR A 148 -4.87 9.52 6.57
C THR A 148 -5.25 9.64 8.05
N GLY A 149 -5.77 10.79 8.45
CA GLY A 149 -6.00 11.14 9.85
C GLY A 149 -4.72 11.51 10.61
N ILE A 150 -3.60 11.61 9.90
CA ILE A 150 -2.29 11.97 10.45
C ILE A 150 -1.99 13.41 10.05
N LYS A 151 -1.93 14.30 11.05
CA LYS A 151 -1.76 15.75 10.84
C LYS A 151 -0.59 16.10 9.95
N ALA A 152 0.57 15.48 10.19
CA ALA A 152 1.79 15.74 9.43
C ALA A 152 1.66 15.36 7.94
N ILE A 153 0.92 14.31 7.63
CA ILE A 153 0.73 13.82 6.26
C ILE A 153 -0.36 14.62 5.56
N ASP A 154 -1.55 14.70 6.14
CA ASP A 154 -2.70 15.36 5.51
C ASP A 154 -2.44 16.85 5.25
N SER A 155 -1.60 17.50 6.06
CA SER A 155 -1.24 18.90 5.91
C SER A 155 -0.11 19.17 4.93
N MET A 156 0.97 18.36 4.95
CA MET A 156 2.21 18.65 4.22
C MET A 156 2.46 17.74 3.01
N ILE A 157 1.91 16.51 3.04
CA ILE A 157 2.14 15.47 2.03
C ILE A 157 0.81 14.76 1.74
N PRO A 158 -0.20 15.50 1.24
CA PRO A 158 -1.54 14.96 1.09
C PRO A 158 -1.59 13.87 0.03
N ILE A 159 -2.43 12.86 0.28
CA ILE A 159 -2.65 11.72 -0.58
C ILE A 159 -4.03 11.83 -1.22
N GLY A 160 -4.11 11.63 -2.53
CA GLY A 160 -5.37 11.59 -3.26
C GLY A 160 -5.81 10.18 -3.62
N ARG A 161 -7.11 10.01 -3.83
CA ARG A 161 -7.71 8.72 -4.26
C ARG A 161 -7.25 8.36 -5.66
N GLY A 162 -6.52 7.25 -5.76
CA GLY A 162 -5.88 6.78 -7.00
C GLY A 162 -4.39 7.13 -7.11
N GLN A 163 -3.81 7.76 -6.09
CA GLN A 163 -2.38 8.07 -6.02
C GLN A 163 -1.57 6.88 -5.53
N ARG A 164 -0.30 6.86 -5.91
CA ARG A 164 0.73 5.94 -5.37
C ARG A 164 1.67 6.75 -4.50
N GLU A 165 1.59 6.60 -3.20
CA GLU A 165 2.46 7.33 -2.27
C GLU A 165 3.33 6.36 -1.48
N LEU A 166 4.63 6.46 -1.64
CA LEU A 166 5.60 5.59 -1.00
C LEU A 166 5.80 5.96 0.47
N ILE A 167 5.78 4.98 1.37
CA ILE A 167 6.23 5.13 2.75
C ILE A 167 7.61 4.50 2.85
N ILE A 168 8.63 5.29 3.14
CA ILE A 168 10.03 4.86 3.13
C ILE A 168 10.77 5.28 4.39
N GLY A 169 11.63 4.43 4.90
CA GLY A 169 12.48 4.67 6.07
C GLY A 169 13.08 3.41 6.65
N ASP A 170 13.94 3.55 7.63
CA ASP A 170 14.63 2.45 8.30
C ASP A 170 13.68 1.56 9.11
N ARG A 171 14.19 0.44 9.60
CA ARG A 171 13.43 -0.45 10.49
C ARG A 171 12.92 0.30 11.70
N GLN A 172 11.69 -0.04 12.13
CA GLN A 172 11.06 0.48 13.36
C GLN A 172 10.87 2.01 13.40
N THR A 173 10.86 2.70 12.26
CA THR A 173 10.56 4.13 12.19
C THR A 173 9.07 4.48 12.16
N GLY A 174 8.19 3.48 12.23
CA GLY A 174 6.73 3.69 12.26
C GLY A 174 6.01 3.55 10.91
N LYS A 175 6.64 2.97 9.87
CA LYS A 175 6.01 2.78 8.55
C LYS A 175 4.68 2.02 8.62
N THR A 176 4.68 0.86 9.26
CA THR A 176 3.48 0.03 9.45
C THR A 176 2.42 0.76 10.30
N THR A 177 2.84 1.57 11.27
CA THR A 177 1.92 2.38 12.09
C THR A 177 1.18 3.41 11.25
N ILE A 178 1.87 4.13 10.36
CA ILE A 178 1.22 5.07 9.42
C ILE A 178 0.21 4.34 8.54
N ALA A 179 0.58 3.18 8.04
CA ALA A 179 -0.31 2.37 7.20
C ALA A 179 -1.57 1.91 7.97
N SER A 180 -1.40 1.38 9.19
CA SER A 180 -2.52 0.93 10.03
C SER A 180 -3.42 2.08 10.47
N ASP A 181 -2.86 3.22 10.84
CA ASP A 181 -3.63 4.40 11.24
C ASP A 181 -4.41 4.98 10.06
N THR A 182 -3.85 4.92 8.85
CA THR A 182 -4.55 5.31 7.63
C THR A 182 -5.76 4.40 7.38
N ILE A 183 -5.62 3.08 7.58
CA ILE A 183 -6.75 2.13 7.48
C ILE A 183 -7.81 2.46 8.52
N ILE A 184 -7.43 2.66 9.79
CA ILE A 184 -8.36 2.97 10.88
C ILE A 184 -9.16 4.24 10.57
N ASN A 185 -8.52 5.24 9.96
CA ASN A 185 -9.17 6.50 9.59
C ASN A 185 -10.18 6.37 8.44
N GLN A 186 -10.22 5.26 7.71
CA GLN A 186 -11.18 5.06 6.62
C GLN A 186 -12.58 4.65 7.09
N LYS A 187 -12.77 4.44 8.39
CA LYS A 187 -14.08 4.09 8.95
C LYS A 187 -15.16 5.13 8.55
N GLY A 188 -16.21 4.66 7.87
CA GLY A 188 -17.31 5.51 7.42
C GLY A 188 -16.99 6.43 6.22
N LYS A 189 -15.90 6.19 5.49
CA LYS A 189 -15.49 7.01 4.34
C LYS A 189 -15.64 6.30 2.99
N ASP A 190 -16.40 5.21 2.94
CA ASP A 190 -16.64 4.40 1.73
C ASP A 190 -15.35 3.94 1.02
N VAL A 191 -14.33 3.60 1.80
CA VAL A 191 -13.06 3.06 1.31
C VAL A 191 -12.89 1.64 1.81
N ILE A 192 -12.69 0.70 0.88
CA ILE A 192 -12.31 -0.67 1.18
C ILE A 192 -10.80 -0.73 1.29
N CYS A 193 -10.29 -1.31 2.38
CA CYS A 193 -8.87 -1.40 2.62
C CYS A 193 -8.36 -2.81 2.36
N ILE A 194 -7.16 -2.92 1.80
CA ILE A 194 -6.45 -4.18 1.61
C ILE A 194 -5.05 -4.01 2.19
N TYR A 195 -4.69 -4.87 3.12
CA TYR A 195 -3.35 -4.91 3.67
C TYR A 195 -2.64 -6.18 3.21
N VAL A 196 -1.56 -6.01 2.47
CA VAL A 196 -0.74 -7.12 1.97
C VAL A 196 0.53 -7.22 2.79
N ALA A 197 0.62 -8.23 3.65
CA ALA A 197 1.81 -8.54 4.45
C ALA A 197 2.74 -9.45 3.65
N ILE A 198 3.94 -8.98 3.35
CA ILE A 198 4.91 -9.69 2.51
C ILE A 198 6.16 -9.99 3.33
N GLY A 199 6.46 -11.26 3.56
CA GLY A 199 7.64 -11.69 4.32
C GLY A 199 7.68 -11.21 5.77
N GLN A 200 6.53 -10.88 6.35
CA GLN A 200 6.39 -10.46 7.74
C GLN A 200 6.38 -11.68 8.67
N LYS A 201 6.74 -11.48 9.95
CA LYS A 201 6.56 -12.52 10.97
C LYS A 201 5.07 -12.74 11.24
N ARG A 202 4.66 -13.99 11.47
CA ARG A 202 3.27 -14.33 11.82
C ARG A 202 2.75 -13.53 13.01
N SER A 203 3.58 -13.34 14.04
CA SER A 203 3.23 -12.55 15.22
C SER A 203 2.95 -11.07 14.88
N THR A 204 3.70 -10.49 13.96
CA THR A 204 3.48 -9.10 13.50
C THR A 204 2.14 -8.96 12.80
N VAL A 205 1.82 -9.91 11.91
CA VAL A 205 0.52 -9.91 11.21
C VAL A 205 -0.64 -10.13 12.18
N ALA A 206 -0.48 -11.05 13.15
CA ALA A 206 -1.50 -11.30 14.17
C ALA A 206 -1.79 -10.05 15.01
N ASN A 207 -0.74 -9.35 15.47
CA ASN A 207 -0.88 -8.10 16.24
C ASN A 207 -1.56 -7.00 15.42
N LEU A 208 -1.24 -6.89 14.12
CA LEU A 208 -1.90 -5.95 13.23
C LEU A 208 -3.40 -6.26 13.09
N VAL A 209 -3.74 -7.50 12.80
CA VAL A 209 -5.14 -7.94 12.67
C VAL A 209 -5.91 -7.68 13.97
N GLN A 210 -5.30 -7.96 15.12
CA GLN A 210 -5.90 -7.65 16.42
C GLN A 210 -6.15 -6.14 16.58
N SER A 211 -5.17 -5.29 16.29
CA SER A 211 -5.32 -3.83 16.38
C SER A 211 -6.41 -3.30 15.43
N LEU A 212 -6.50 -3.82 14.21
CA LEU A 212 -7.55 -3.45 13.27
C LEU A 212 -8.92 -3.94 13.73
N THR A 213 -9.00 -5.10 14.37
CA THR A 213 -10.23 -5.64 14.94
C THR A 213 -10.73 -4.79 16.11
N GLU A 214 -9.85 -4.45 17.04
CA GLU A 214 -10.15 -3.58 18.19
C GLU A 214 -10.64 -2.20 17.75
N ALA A 215 -10.07 -1.65 16.68
CA ALA A 215 -10.52 -0.39 16.07
C ALA A 215 -11.82 -0.52 15.24
N GLY A 216 -12.32 -1.74 15.02
CA GLY A 216 -13.47 -2.02 14.15
C GLY A 216 -13.16 -1.88 12.65
N ALA A 217 -11.89 -1.80 12.28
CA ALA A 217 -11.46 -1.60 10.89
C ALA A 217 -11.53 -2.87 10.03
N MET A 218 -11.57 -4.06 10.63
CA MET A 218 -11.71 -5.31 9.89
C MET A 218 -13.04 -5.39 9.12
N SER A 219 -14.07 -4.66 9.52
CA SER A 219 -15.37 -4.65 8.83
C SER A 219 -15.32 -4.12 7.38
N TYR A 220 -14.23 -3.44 6.99
CA TYR A 220 -13.99 -2.92 5.64
C TYR A 220 -12.58 -3.26 5.12
N THR A 221 -11.89 -4.21 5.75
CA THR A 221 -10.49 -4.53 5.42
C THR A 221 -10.32 -6.01 5.04
N ILE A 222 -9.52 -6.27 4.02
CA ILE A 222 -9.03 -7.60 3.63
C ILE A 222 -7.55 -7.65 3.98
N VAL A 223 -7.10 -8.72 4.63
CA VAL A 223 -5.68 -8.95 4.91
C VAL A 223 -5.18 -10.12 4.07
N VAL A 224 -4.19 -9.87 3.23
CA VAL A 224 -3.49 -10.90 2.45
C VAL A 224 -2.13 -11.12 3.08
N SER A 225 -1.84 -12.35 3.51
CA SER A 225 -0.62 -12.67 4.24
C SER A 225 0.22 -13.71 3.51
N ALA A 226 1.46 -13.35 3.21
CA ALA A 226 2.53 -14.26 2.81
C ALA A 226 3.70 -14.07 3.78
N THR A 227 3.74 -14.91 4.82
CA THR A 227 4.70 -14.74 5.93
C THR A 227 6.11 -15.14 5.55
N ALA A 228 7.09 -14.76 6.39
CA ALA A 228 8.51 -15.10 6.18
C ALA A 228 8.81 -16.60 6.20
N SER A 229 7.91 -17.42 6.73
CA SER A 229 8.03 -18.88 6.75
C SER A 229 7.46 -19.57 5.52
N GLU A 230 6.81 -18.82 4.64
CA GLU A 230 6.27 -19.35 3.38
C GLU A 230 7.30 -19.29 2.26
N LEU A 231 7.10 -20.13 1.25
CA LEU A 231 7.97 -20.18 0.09
C LEU A 231 8.02 -18.85 -0.65
N SER A 232 9.15 -18.51 -1.24
CA SER A 232 9.35 -17.28 -2.02
C SER A 232 8.30 -17.05 -3.11
N PRO A 233 7.78 -18.07 -3.81
CA PRO A 233 6.68 -17.90 -4.76
C PRO A 233 5.44 -17.26 -4.20
N LEU A 234 5.01 -17.64 -3.00
CA LEU A 234 3.83 -17.08 -2.35
C LEU A 234 4.04 -15.61 -1.95
N GLN A 235 5.24 -15.27 -1.49
CA GLN A 235 5.61 -13.89 -1.21
C GLN A 235 5.65 -13.04 -2.50
N TYR A 236 6.07 -13.64 -3.61
CA TYR A 236 6.09 -13.00 -4.93
C TYR A 236 4.69 -12.67 -5.44
N ILE A 237 3.73 -13.59 -5.37
CA ILE A 237 2.39 -13.38 -5.91
C ILE A 237 1.47 -12.57 -4.99
N ALA A 238 1.72 -12.52 -3.68
CA ALA A 238 0.84 -11.88 -2.70
C ALA A 238 0.42 -10.45 -3.06
N PRO A 239 1.32 -9.53 -3.47
CA PRO A 239 0.91 -8.17 -3.82
C PRO A 239 0.04 -8.12 -5.07
N TYR A 240 0.26 -9.00 -6.05
CA TYR A 240 -0.60 -9.09 -7.23
C TYR A 240 -1.98 -9.63 -6.89
N SER A 241 -2.05 -10.60 -5.97
CA SER A 241 -3.31 -11.15 -5.45
C SER A 241 -4.13 -10.07 -4.75
N GLY A 242 -3.52 -9.32 -3.84
CA GLY A 242 -4.17 -8.19 -3.17
C GLY A 242 -4.61 -7.12 -4.15
N CYS A 243 -3.79 -6.81 -5.15
CA CYS A 243 -4.13 -5.85 -6.19
C CYS A 243 -5.34 -6.31 -7.02
N ALA A 244 -5.40 -7.58 -7.40
CA ALA A 244 -6.54 -8.14 -8.13
C ALA A 244 -7.85 -8.06 -7.32
N MET A 245 -7.78 -8.32 -6.00
CA MET A 245 -8.93 -8.13 -5.09
C MET A 245 -9.37 -6.66 -5.06
N GLY A 246 -8.43 -5.71 -5.01
CA GLY A 246 -8.72 -4.28 -5.03
C GLY A 246 -9.32 -3.79 -6.33
N GLU A 247 -8.80 -4.26 -7.47
CA GLU A 247 -9.31 -3.91 -8.79
C GLU A 247 -10.77 -4.35 -8.99
N TYR A 248 -11.18 -5.46 -8.39
CA TYR A 248 -12.58 -5.88 -8.43
C TYR A 248 -13.52 -4.78 -7.94
N PHE A 249 -13.21 -4.19 -6.79
CA PHE A 249 -14.01 -3.10 -6.23
C PHE A 249 -13.84 -1.79 -6.99
N MET A 250 -12.63 -1.49 -7.44
CA MET A 250 -12.36 -0.29 -8.25
C MET A 250 -13.20 -0.27 -9.53
N HIS A 251 -13.32 -1.40 -10.22
CA HIS A 251 -14.14 -1.52 -11.43
C HIS A 251 -15.66 -1.47 -11.17
N GLN A 252 -16.07 -1.62 -9.91
CA GLN A 252 -17.46 -1.38 -9.48
C GLN A 252 -17.73 0.08 -9.07
N GLY A 253 -16.79 0.98 -9.31
CA GLY A 253 -16.92 2.38 -8.93
C GLY A 253 -16.63 2.67 -7.45
N LYS A 254 -16.13 1.67 -6.69
CA LYS A 254 -15.76 1.84 -5.28
C LYS A 254 -14.34 2.37 -5.14
N HIS A 255 -14.02 2.88 -3.96
CA HIS A 255 -12.69 3.37 -3.63
C HIS A 255 -11.94 2.35 -2.77
N VAL A 256 -10.70 2.08 -3.13
CA VAL A 256 -9.85 1.08 -2.47
C VAL A 256 -8.54 1.73 -2.02
N LEU A 257 -8.11 1.39 -0.82
CA LEU A 257 -6.77 1.66 -0.31
C LEU A 257 -6.03 0.33 -0.20
N ILE A 258 -4.89 0.19 -0.87
CA ILE A 258 -4.05 -0.99 -0.75
C ILE A 258 -2.67 -0.64 -0.18
N ILE A 259 -2.23 -1.42 0.78
CA ILE A 259 -0.93 -1.28 1.44
C ILE A 259 -0.09 -2.51 1.12
N TYR A 260 1.14 -2.29 0.68
CA TYR A 260 2.11 -3.35 0.43
C TYR A 260 3.25 -3.28 1.46
N ASP A 261 3.19 -4.09 2.49
CA ASP A 261 4.15 -4.10 3.60
C ASP A 261 4.96 -5.40 3.61
N ASP A 262 6.15 -5.45 3.00
CA ASP A 262 6.85 -4.39 2.26
C ASP A 262 7.36 -4.90 0.90
N LEU A 263 7.56 -3.96 -0.03
CA LEU A 263 8.07 -4.27 -1.36
C LEU A 263 9.57 -4.56 -1.39
N SER A 264 10.32 -4.22 -0.33
CA SER A 264 11.73 -4.64 -0.21
C SER A 264 11.85 -6.16 -0.10
N LYS A 265 11.00 -6.78 0.74
CA LYS A 265 10.94 -8.24 0.85
C LYS A 265 10.35 -8.91 -0.39
N HIS A 266 9.41 -8.26 -1.04
CA HIS A 266 8.90 -8.68 -2.35
C HIS A 266 10.02 -8.79 -3.39
N ALA A 267 10.87 -7.77 -3.49
CA ALA A 267 12.02 -7.80 -4.37
C ALA A 267 13.02 -8.91 -4.02
N VAL A 268 13.26 -9.13 -2.73
CA VAL A 268 14.13 -10.23 -2.25
C VAL A 268 13.57 -11.60 -2.63
N ALA A 269 12.27 -11.81 -2.47
CA ALA A 269 11.61 -13.06 -2.88
C ALA A 269 11.76 -13.29 -4.40
N TYR A 270 11.54 -12.23 -5.19
CA TYR A 270 11.70 -12.30 -6.64
C TYR A 270 13.15 -12.55 -7.07
N ARG A 271 14.13 -11.96 -6.38
CA ARG A 271 15.56 -12.24 -6.58
C ARG A 271 15.88 -13.72 -6.32
N ALA A 272 15.39 -14.26 -5.21
CA ALA A 272 15.58 -15.68 -4.87
C ALA A 272 15.02 -16.59 -5.97
N LEU A 273 13.78 -16.36 -6.42
CA LEU A 273 13.16 -17.09 -7.51
C LEU A 273 13.97 -17.00 -8.82
N SER A 274 14.39 -15.78 -9.18
CA SER A 274 15.13 -15.53 -10.42
C SER A 274 16.48 -16.25 -10.44
N LEU A 275 17.18 -16.31 -9.32
CA LEU A 275 18.43 -17.05 -9.19
C LEU A 275 18.21 -18.55 -9.28
N LEU A 276 17.16 -19.08 -8.67
CA LEU A 276 16.79 -20.50 -8.72
C LEU A 276 16.45 -20.95 -10.15
N ILE A 277 15.70 -20.15 -10.91
CA ILE A 277 15.44 -20.45 -12.33
C ILE A 277 16.60 -20.04 -13.26
N ARG A 278 17.77 -19.66 -12.69
CA ARG A 278 19.02 -19.35 -13.40
C ARG A 278 18.93 -18.16 -14.34
N ARG A 279 18.09 -17.16 -14.03
CA ARG A 279 18.15 -15.87 -14.73
C ARG A 279 19.45 -15.15 -14.39
N PRO A 280 20.10 -14.49 -15.37
CA PRO A 280 21.35 -13.79 -15.11
C PRO A 280 21.14 -12.64 -14.10
N PRO A 281 21.97 -12.58 -13.02
CA PRO A 281 21.85 -11.52 -12.02
C PRO A 281 22.43 -10.20 -12.55
N GLY A 282 21.79 -9.10 -12.17
CA GLY A 282 22.26 -7.73 -12.37
C GLY A 282 22.78 -7.10 -11.07
N ARG A 283 22.52 -5.79 -10.90
CA ARG A 283 22.94 -5.04 -9.71
C ARG A 283 22.34 -5.67 -8.43
N GLU A 284 23.17 -5.85 -7.40
CA GLU A 284 22.82 -6.48 -6.11
C GLU A 284 22.17 -7.88 -6.27
N ALA A 285 22.54 -8.58 -7.35
CA ALA A 285 22.00 -9.87 -7.75
C ALA A 285 20.49 -9.88 -8.10
N TYR A 286 19.86 -8.72 -8.24
CA TYR A 286 18.49 -8.64 -8.76
C TYR A 286 18.46 -8.94 -10.26
N PRO A 287 17.38 -9.55 -10.78
CA PRO A 287 17.21 -9.73 -12.21
C PRO A 287 16.98 -8.40 -12.92
N GLY A 288 17.27 -8.32 -14.21
CA GLY A 288 17.18 -7.09 -14.99
C GLY A 288 15.78 -6.48 -15.06
N ASP A 289 14.74 -7.27 -14.82
CA ASP A 289 13.33 -6.88 -14.84
C ASP A 289 12.74 -6.51 -13.46
N VAL A 290 13.59 -6.31 -12.43
CA VAL A 290 13.09 -5.97 -11.08
C VAL A 290 12.36 -4.61 -11.05
N PHE A 291 12.73 -3.67 -11.93
CA PHE A 291 11.96 -2.44 -12.08
C PHE A 291 10.53 -2.73 -12.56
N TYR A 292 10.40 -3.59 -13.55
CA TYR A 292 9.11 -4.00 -14.10
C TYR A 292 8.25 -4.78 -13.09
N LEU A 293 8.87 -5.54 -12.17
CA LEU A 293 8.19 -6.20 -11.06
C LEU A 293 7.29 -5.23 -10.28
N HIS A 294 7.82 -4.08 -9.89
CA HIS A 294 7.10 -3.09 -9.11
C HIS A 294 6.27 -2.13 -9.98
N SER A 295 6.75 -1.76 -11.18
CA SER A 295 6.03 -0.84 -12.04
C SER A 295 4.72 -1.44 -12.55
N ARG A 296 4.70 -2.70 -13.00
CA ARG A 296 3.45 -3.35 -13.46
C ARG A 296 2.43 -3.56 -12.33
N LEU A 297 2.89 -3.65 -11.07
CA LEU A 297 2.02 -3.69 -9.90
C LEU A 297 1.44 -2.30 -9.59
N LEU A 298 2.31 -1.31 -9.43
CA LEU A 298 1.94 0.02 -8.95
C LEU A 298 1.19 0.85 -10.00
N GLU A 299 1.43 0.64 -11.29
CA GLU A 299 0.67 1.28 -12.37
C GLU A 299 -0.82 0.87 -12.41
N ARG A 300 -1.19 -0.23 -11.78
CA ARG A 300 -2.58 -0.66 -11.63
C ARG A 300 -3.37 0.23 -10.65
N ALA A 301 -2.68 0.94 -9.76
CA ALA A 301 -3.28 1.96 -8.91
C ALA A 301 -3.60 3.21 -9.74
N ALA A 302 -4.87 3.59 -9.77
CA ALA A 302 -5.36 4.70 -10.58
C ALA A 302 -6.71 5.23 -10.07
N LYS A 303 -7.08 6.41 -10.53
CA LYS A 303 -8.44 6.92 -10.50
C LYS A 303 -9.07 6.70 -11.88
N LEU A 304 -10.07 5.86 -11.96
CA LEU A 304 -10.77 5.58 -13.22
C LEU A 304 -11.63 6.75 -13.66
N SER A 305 -11.81 6.88 -14.96
CA SER A 305 -12.71 7.86 -15.56
C SER A 305 -14.17 7.63 -15.12
N ASN A 306 -15.00 8.66 -15.21
CA ASN A 306 -16.41 8.56 -14.84
C ASN A 306 -17.17 7.58 -15.75
N GLU A 307 -16.73 7.40 -16.99
CA GLU A 307 -17.29 6.42 -17.93
C GLU A 307 -17.08 4.97 -17.45
N LEU A 308 -16.00 4.74 -16.70
CA LEU A 308 -15.67 3.45 -16.08
C LEU A 308 -16.13 3.37 -14.61
N GLY A 309 -17.04 4.24 -14.19
CA GLY A 309 -17.63 4.25 -12.84
C GLY A 309 -16.89 5.09 -11.81
N GLY A 310 -15.78 5.73 -12.15
CA GLY A 310 -15.07 6.67 -11.28
C GLY A 310 -14.43 6.06 -10.03
N GLY A 311 -14.27 4.74 -9.97
CA GLY A 311 -13.60 4.05 -8.87
C GLY A 311 -12.12 4.42 -8.76
N SER A 312 -11.50 4.09 -7.63
CA SER A 312 -10.07 4.34 -7.43
C SER A 312 -9.38 3.23 -6.66
N LEU A 313 -8.11 3.03 -6.97
CA LEU A 313 -7.19 2.19 -6.19
C LEU A 313 -5.99 3.06 -5.81
N THR A 314 -5.88 3.36 -4.52
CA THR A 314 -4.78 4.14 -3.94
C THR A 314 -3.76 3.18 -3.34
N ALA A 315 -2.50 3.27 -3.74
CA ALA A 315 -1.45 2.38 -3.26
C ALA A 315 -0.50 3.10 -2.29
N LEU A 316 -0.26 2.48 -1.15
CA LEU A 316 0.77 2.86 -0.19
C LEU A 316 1.81 1.73 -0.10
N PRO A 317 2.77 1.66 -1.04
CA PRO A 317 3.89 0.75 -0.92
C PRO A 317 4.81 1.18 0.22
N ILE A 318 5.36 0.19 0.92
CA ILE A 318 6.36 0.40 1.98
C ILE A 318 7.70 -0.11 1.48
N ILE A 319 8.74 0.68 1.67
CA ILE A 319 10.14 0.31 1.42
C ILE A 319 10.94 0.49 2.70
N GLU A 320 11.75 -0.51 3.02
CA GLU A 320 12.71 -0.45 4.11
C GLU A 320 14.08 0.00 3.59
N THR A 321 14.64 1.04 4.20
CA THR A 321 16.01 1.48 3.97
C THR A 321 16.97 0.96 5.03
N GLN A 322 18.26 1.09 4.78
CA GLN A 322 19.33 0.85 5.74
C GLN A 322 20.13 2.15 5.91
N ALA A 323 20.23 2.62 7.14
CA ALA A 323 20.91 3.88 7.48
C ALA A 323 20.42 5.09 6.68
N GLY A 324 19.12 5.14 6.36
CA GLY A 324 18.52 6.23 5.60
C GLY A 324 18.92 6.30 4.13
N ASP A 325 19.57 5.27 3.58
CA ASP A 325 20.04 5.28 2.18
C ASP A 325 18.89 5.11 1.19
N VAL A 326 18.39 6.22 0.66
CA VAL A 326 17.38 6.27 -0.39
C VAL A 326 17.98 6.09 -1.79
N SER A 327 19.29 6.08 -1.93
CA SER A 327 20.01 5.91 -3.21
C SER A 327 20.25 4.44 -3.56
N ALA A 328 19.93 3.51 -2.67
CA ALA A 328 19.98 2.07 -2.91
C ALA A 328 19.07 1.66 -4.08
N TYR A 329 19.32 0.50 -4.65
CA TYR A 329 18.71 0.09 -5.93
C TYR A 329 17.18 0.00 -5.89
N ILE A 330 16.62 -0.73 -4.93
CA ILE A 330 15.16 -0.88 -4.83
C ILE A 330 14.46 0.41 -4.40
N PRO A 331 14.94 1.17 -3.39
CA PRO A 331 14.37 2.47 -3.05
C PRO A 331 14.29 3.42 -4.24
N THR A 332 15.37 3.59 -4.99
CA THR A 332 15.44 4.47 -6.19
C THR A 332 14.39 4.07 -7.23
N ASN A 333 14.25 2.77 -7.50
CA ASN A 333 13.26 2.27 -8.45
C ASN A 333 11.83 2.64 -8.01
N VAL A 334 11.47 2.38 -6.76
CA VAL A 334 10.10 2.62 -6.29
C VAL A 334 9.80 4.11 -6.16
N ILE A 335 10.76 4.95 -5.74
CA ILE A 335 10.61 6.41 -5.76
C ILE A 335 10.28 6.93 -7.17
N SER A 336 10.90 6.36 -8.20
CA SER A 336 10.66 6.78 -9.59
C SER A 336 9.28 6.35 -10.12
N ILE A 337 8.74 5.23 -9.63
CA ILE A 337 7.43 4.70 -10.06
C ILE A 337 6.27 5.44 -9.36
N THR A 338 6.49 5.90 -8.13
CA THR A 338 5.43 6.48 -7.29
C THR A 338 5.22 7.97 -7.54
N ASP A 339 4.08 8.49 -7.10
CA ASP A 339 3.68 9.90 -7.24
C ASP A 339 4.13 10.76 -6.06
N GLY A 340 5.09 10.27 -5.29
CA GLY A 340 5.68 10.91 -4.14
C GLY A 340 6.10 9.91 -3.07
N GLN A 341 6.70 10.44 -2.01
CA GLN A 341 7.18 9.64 -0.88
C GLN A 341 7.00 10.35 0.46
N ILE A 342 6.68 9.58 1.48
CA ILE A 342 6.72 9.96 2.89
C ILE A 342 7.97 9.34 3.48
N PHE A 343 8.97 10.15 3.78
CA PHE A 343 10.23 9.71 4.36
C PHE A 343 10.20 9.79 5.88
N LEU A 344 10.46 8.66 6.54
CA LEU A 344 10.56 8.56 7.99
C LEU A 344 12.02 8.53 8.42
N GLU A 345 12.41 9.51 9.21
CA GLU A 345 13.78 9.72 9.64
C GLU A 345 14.03 9.13 11.04
N THR A 346 15.09 8.34 11.16
CA THR A 346 15.47 7.67 12.40
C THR A 346 15.80 8.65 13.52
N GLU A 347 16.46 9.78 13.21
CA GLU A 347 16.79 10.81 14.18
C GLU A 347 15.55 11.48 14.80
N LEU A 348 14.54 11.77 13.97
CA LEU A 348 13.27 12.29 14.47
C LEU A 348 12.56 11.28 15.37
N PHE A 349 12.58 10.00 14.98
CA PHE A 349 12.00 8.94 15.80
C PHE A 349 12.67 8.83 17.18
N HIS A 350 14.00 8.84 17.24
CA HIS A 350 14.76 8.76 18.47
C HIS A 350 14.65 10.03 19.34
N SER A 351 14.40 11.19 18.73
CA SER A 351 14.14 12.43 19.45
C SER A 351 12.70 12.55 19.97
N GLY A 352 11.86 11.52 19.77
CA GLY A 352 10.47 11.50 20.25
C GLY A 352 9.50 12.28 19.37
N VAL A 353 9.88 12.64 18.14
CA VAL A 353 8.97 13.24 17.15
C VAL A 353 8.29 12.09 16.39
N MET A 354 7.04 11.81 16.75
CA MET A 354 6.24 10.74 16.12
C MET A 354 4.90 11.29 15.63
N PRO A 355 4.53 11.02 14.36
CA PRO A 355 5.28 10.27 13.33
C PRO A 355 6.56 11.00 12.88
N ALA A 356 7.60 10.24 12.62
CA ALA A 356 8.94 10.73 12.31
C ALA A 356 9.08 11.23 10.84
N VAL A 357 8.09 11.93 10.35
CA VAL A 357 8.02 12.42 8.96
C VAL A 357 8.99 13.57 8.76
N ASN A 358 9.91 13.42 7.81
CA ASN A 358 10.78 14.51 7.38
C ASN A 358 10.11 15.27 6.22
N PRO A 359 9.63 16.51 6.43
CA PRO A 359 8.93 17.26 5.37
C PRO A 359 9.87 17.76 4.27
N GLY A 360 11.17 17.88 4.55
CA GLY A 360 12.17 18.41 3.60
C GLY A 360 12.33 17.50 2.37
N ILE A 361 12.37 16.19 2.60
CA ILE A 361 12.57 15.18 1.54
C ILE A 361 11.31 14.38 1.20
N SER A 362 10.24 14.59 1.93
CA SER A 362 8.93 14.03 1.60
C SER A 362 8.21 14.90 0.58
N VAL A 363 7.57 14.26 -0.40
CA VAL A 363 6.92 14.94 -1.53
C VAL A 363 5.62 14.24 -1.88
N SER A 364 4.54 15.02 -2.13
CA SER A 364 3.35 14.57 -2.85
C SER A 364 3.27 15.32 -4.17
N ARG A 365 3.31 14.60 -5.30
CA ARG A 365 3.20 15.22 -6.64
C ARG A 365 1.78 15.68 -6.96
N VAL A 366 0.77 15.15 -6.28
CA VAL A 366 -0.62 15.62 -6.37
C VAL A 366 -0.80 16.90 -5.53
N GLY A 367 -0.19 16.95 -4.36
CA GLY A 367 -0.16 18.10 -3.49
C GLY A 367 -1.55 18.63 -3.11
N GLY A 368 -1.72 19.93 -3.11
CA GLY A 368 -2.96 20.59 -2.69
C GLY A 368 -4.22 20.24 -3.50
N ASN A 369 -4.10 19.54 -4.63
CA ASN A 369 -5.26 19.00 -5.34
C ASN A 369 -5.89 17.81 -4.59
N ALA A 370 -5.14 17.17 -3.70
CA ALA A 370 -5.59 16.11 -2.82
C ALA A 370 -6.01 16.62 -1.42
N GLN A 371 -6.29 17.90 -1.27
CA GLN A 371 -6.75 18.52 -0.03
C GLN A 371 -8.11 19.17 -0.21
N ILE A 372 -8.93 19.13 0.84
CA ILE A 372 -10.10 20.01 0.91
C ILE A 372 -9.66 21.47 0.94
N LYS A 373 -10.50 22.38 0.47
CA LYS A 373 -10.16 23.81 0.36
C LYS A 373 -9.74 24.42 1.69
N ALA A 374 -10.40 24.03 2.79
CA ALA A 374 -10.06 24.47 4.15
C ALA A 374 -8.63 24.07 4.53
N MET A 375 -8.23 22.82 4.33
CA MET A 375 -6.88 22.33 4.61
C MET A 375 -5.86 23.04 3.72
N LYS A 376 -6.13 23.15 2.43
CA LYS A 376 -5.23 23.82 1.48
C LYS A 376 -4.96 25.27 1.87
N LYS A 377 -6.00 25.99 2.35
CA LYS A 377 -5.89 27.37 2.81
C LYS A 377 -5.01 27.50 4.05
N VAL A 378 -5.20 26.62 5.03
CA VAL A 378 -4.51 26.66 6.32
C VAL A 378 -3.09 26.11 6.21
N ALA A 379 -2.90 24.97 5.57
CA ALA A 379 -1.62 24.25 5.55
C ALA A 379 -0.66 24.70 4.43
N GLY A 380 -1.07 25.65 3.58
CA GLY A 380 -0.29 26.06 2.40
C GLY A 380 1.14 26.53 2.69
N THR A 381 1.37 27.14 3.84
CA THR A 381 2.69 27.63 4.26
C THR A 381 3.37 26.74 5.30
N LEU A 382 2.67 25.77 5.87
CA LEU A 382 3.15 24.95 7.00
C LEU A 382 4.46 24.23 6.68
N LYS A 383 4.53 23.61 5.53
CA LYS A 383 5.73 22.87 5.11
C LYS A 383 6.95 23.77 4.98
N LEU A 384 6.76 24.99 4.48
CA LEU A 384 7.84 25.97 4.36
C LEU A 384 8.31 26.45 5.73
N ILE A 385 7.39 26.80 6.63
CA ILE A 385 7.71 27.25 8.00
C ILE A 385 8.44 26.15 8.76
N TYR A 386 7.96 24.90 8.65
CA TYR A 386 8.61 23.77 9.33
C TYR A 386 10.02 23.48 8.76
N SER A 387 10.21 23.57 7.46
CA SER A 387 11.53 23.38 6.82
C SER A 387 12.51 24.48 7.27
N GLN A 388 12.07 25.74 7.29
CA GLN A 388 12.88 26.86 7.78
C GLN A 388 13.24 26.69 9.28
N TYR A 389 12.29 26.21 10.08
CA TYR A 389 12.58 25.90 11.49
C TYR A 389 13.70 24.85 11.61
N ARG A 390 13.65 23.78 10.85
CA ARG A 390 14.67 22.71 10.87
C ARG A 390 16.06 23.24 10.52
N GLU A 391 16.15 24.11 9.53
CA GLU A 391 17.40 24.79 9.18
C GLU A 391 17.89 25.68 10.32
N LEU A 392 17.03 26.53 10.87
CA LEU A 392 17.37 27.42 11.96
C LEU A 392 17.75 26.66 13.23
N GLN A 393 17.10 25.55 13.54
CA GLN A 393 17.42 24.70 14.67
C GLN A 393 18.86 24.17 14.63
N SER A 394 19.31 23.77 13.44
CA SER A 394 20.68 23.33 13.22
C SER A 394 21.72 24.46 13.47
N PHE A 395 21.41 25.70 13.05
CA PHE A 395 22.27 26.86 13.30
C PHE A 395 22.23 27.32 14.76
N ALA A 396 21.07 27.25 15.41
CA ALA A 396 20.90 27.66 16.81
C ALA A 396 21.75 26.85 17.81
N GLN A 397 22.10 25.62 17.46
CA GLN A 397 23.00 24.80 18.26
C GLN A 397 24.46 25.32 18.30
N PHE A 398 24.86 26.13 17.34
CA PHE A 398 26.22 26.66 17.20
C PHE A 398 26.36 28.15 17.52
N GLY A 399 25.28 28.91 17.72
CA GLY A 399 25.29 30.35 17.90
C GLY A 399 24.64 30.82 19.20
N SER A 400 25.32 31.68 19.96
CA SER A 400 24.82 32.21 21.25
C SER A 400 23.94 33.46 21.14
N ASP A 401 24.06 34.23 20.03
CA ASP A 401 23.33 35.50 19.85
C ASP A 401 22.39 35.43 18.62
N LEU A 402 21.14 35.02 18.89
CA LEU A 402 20.08 35.04 17.91
C LEU A 402 19.28 36.35 18.01
N ASP A 403 18.95 36.97 16.85
CA ASP A 403 18.06 38.12 16.79
C ASP A 403 16.62 37.76 17.23
N ALA A 404 15.80 38.78 17.47
CA ALA A 404 14.42 38.60 17.95
C ALA A 404 13.52 37.84 16.95
N ASP A 405 13.70 38.08 15.65
CA ASP A 405 12.91 37.43 14.60
C ASP A 405 13.24 35.94 14.51
N THR A 406 14.53 35.60 14.57
CA THR A 406 14.98 34.19 14.59
C THR A 406 14.46 33.46 15.82
N LYS A 407 14.49 34.11 17.00
CA LYS A 407 13.90 33.53 18.23
C LYS A 407 12.40 33.28 18.09
N ALA A 408 11.66 34.23 17.51
CA ALA A 408 10.24 34.08 17.28
C ALA A 408 9.90 32.93 16.32
N ARG A 409 10.66 32.77 15.24
CA ARG A 409 10.52 31.66 14.27
C ARG A 409 10.85 30.30 14.91
N LEU A 410 11.88 30.23 15.73
CA LEU A 410 12.21 29.02 16.48
C LEU A 410 11.09 28.66 17.45
N ALA A 411 10.55 29.61 18.21
CA ALA A 411 9.45 29.40 19.13
C ALA A 411 8.15 28.95 18.42
N GLN A 412 7.88 29.47 17.22
CA GLN A 412 6.75 29.03 16.38
C GLN A 412 7.00 27.59 15.89
N GLY A 413 8.20 27.29 15.39
CA GLY A 413 8.57 25.99 14.88
C GLY A 413 8.50 24.89 15.95
N GLU A 414 8.94 25.16 17.18
CA GLU A 414 8.80 24.22 18.31
C GLU A 414 7.34 23.84 18.56
N ARG A 415 6.42 24.79 18.51
CA ARG A 415 4.98 24.54 18.67
C ARG A 415 4.41 23.76 17.50
N ILE A 416 4.85 24.04 16.27
CA ILE A 416 4.47 23.27 15.09
C ILE A 416 4.89 21.80 15.26
N VAL A 417 6.12 21.54 15.72
CA VAL A 417 6.60 20.17 15.98
C VAL A 417 5.71 19.47 17.01
N GLU A 418 5.39 20.13 18.13
CA GLU A 418 4.53 19.54 19.16
C GLU A 418 3.10 19.26 18.64
N VAL A 419 2.51 20.19 17.90
CA VAL A 419 1.19 19.98 17.28
C VAL A 419 1.19 18.83 16.27
N LEU A 420 2.26 18.65 15.51
CA LEU A 420 2.36 17.57 14.53
C LEU A 420 2.61 16.20 15.15
N LYS A 421 3.05 16.14 16.41
CA LYS A 421 3.12 14.86 17.14
C LYS A 421 1.73 14.26 17.29
N GLN A 422 1.66 12.95 17.16
CA GLN A 422 0.40 12.22 17.23
C GLN A 422 0.64 10.80 17.70
N ASN A 423 -0.20 10.33 18.61
CA ASN A 423 -0.15 8.96 19.10
C ASN A 423 -0.65 7.99 18.05
N ARG A 424 -0.16 6.77 18.10
CA ARG A 424 -0.67 5.67 17.26
C ARG A 424 -2.14 5.37 17.60
N SER A 425 -2.86 4.86 16.61
CA SER A 425 -4.28 4.51 16.72
C SER A 425 -5.19 5.66 17.17
N ALA A 426 -4.76 6.89 16.93
CA ALA A 426 -5.48 8.11 17.26
C ALA A 426 -5.59 9.05 16.04
N PRO A 427 -6.24 8.62 14.95
CA PRO A 427 -6.44 9.46 13.78
C PRO A 427 -7.31 10.66 14.14
N VAL A 428 -6.96 11.83 13.60
CA VAL A 428 -7.66 13.10 13.84
C VAL A 428 -8.50 13.45 12.61
N PRO A 429 -9.81 13.72 12.76
CA PRO A 429 -10.67 14.18 11.67
C PRO A 429 -10.17 15.48 11.06
N VAL A 430 -10.36 15.65 9.75
CA VAL A 430 -9.78 16.77 8.98
C VAL A 430 -10.23 18.16 9.48
N GLU A 431 -11.48 18.29 9.93
CA GLU A 431 -11.99 19.54 10.49
C GLU A 431 -11.27 19.96 11.77
N LYS A 432 -10.92 18.98 12.63
CA LYS A 432 -10.11 19.22 13.83
C LYS A 432 -8.66 19.52 13.49
N GLN A 433 -8.11 18.85 12.49
CA GLN A 433 -6.77 19.18 11.97
C GLN A 433 -6.71 20.64 11.46
N VAL A 434 -7.70 21.06 10.69
CA VAL A 434 -7.79 22.44 10.21
C VAL A 434 -7.81 23.43 11.37
N ALA A 435 -8.58 23.18 12.43
CA ALA A 435 -8.68 24.06 13.59
C ALA A 435 -7.35 24.21 14.34
N ILE A 436 -6.69 23.11 14.68
CA ILE A 436 -5.42 23.17 15.42
C ILE A 436 -4.29 23.75 14.58
N LEU A 437 -4.23 23.45 13.31
CA LEU A 437 -3.23 24.00 12.39
C LEU A 437 -3.47 25.51 12.18
N TYR A 438 -4.73 25.94 12.07
CA TYR A 438 -5.08 27.35 12.02
C TYR A 438 -4.59 28.08 13.28
N ALA A 439 -4.89 27.53 14.46
CA ALA A 439 -4.43 28.10 15.73
C ALA A 439 -2.90 28.22 15.80
N THR A 440 -2.18 27.23 15.26
CA THR A 440 -0.71 27.20 15.30
C THR A 440 -0.10 28.23 14.34
N ILE A 441 -0.65 28.36 13.13
CA ILE A 441 -0.10 29.26 12.10
C ILE A 441 -0.46 30.72 12.37
N HIS A 442 -1.63 30.98 12.98
CA HIS A 442 -2.12 32.32 13.29
C HIS A 442 -1.82 32.76 14.73
N ASP A 443 -0.72 32.27 15.30
CA ASP A 443 -0.13 32.75 16.58
C ASP A 443 -0.99 32.60 17.84
N HIS A 444 -2.08 31.81 17.80
CA HIS A 444 -2.88 31.55 19.02
C HIS A 444 -2.09 30.78 20.09
N LEU A 445 -1.07 29.99 19.70
CA LEU A 445 -0.24 29.22 20.62
C LEU A 445 0.98 29.99 21.16
N VAL A 446 1.23 31.22 20.77
CA VAL A 446 2.42 31.99 21.20
C VAL A 446 2.52 32.08 22.73
N LYS A 447 1.40 32.23 23.44
CA LYS A 447 1.34 32.29 24.89
C LYS A 447 1.24 30.93 25.58
N VAL A 448 1.08 29.85 24.82
CA VAL A 448 1.03 28.49 25.37
C VAL A 448 2.45 27.95 25.46
N LYS A 449 2.82 27.41 26.63
CA LYS A 449 4.13 26.77 26.82
C LYS A 449 4.22 25.51 25.94
N VAL A 450 5.39 25.22 25.42
CA VAL A 450 5.62 24.06 24.52
C VAL A 450 5.19 22.75 25.22
N ALA A 451 5.44 22.60 26.51
CA ALA A 451 5.04 21.42 27.28
C ALA A 451 3.51 21.23 27.38
N ASP A 452 2.76 22.32 27.28
CA ASP A 452 1.29 22.31 27.46
C ASP A 452 0.53 22.22 26.14
N VAL A 453 1.23 22.16 24.97
CA VAL A 453 0.62 22.12 23.65
C VAL A 453 -0.26 20.89 23.46
N ALA A 454 0.16 19.72 23.93
CA ALA A 454 -0.63 18.49 23.83
C ALA A 454 -1.95 18.58 24.63
N GLU A 455 -1.90 19.20 25.83
CA GLU A 455 -3.08 19.43 26.66
C GLU A 455 -4.00 20.50 26.04
N TYR A 456 -3.41 21.55 25.50
CA TYR A 456 -4.15 22.55 24.72
C TYR A 456 -4.91 21.93 23.54
N GLU A 457 -4.25 21.08 22.75
CA GLU A 457 -4.86 20.39 21.60
C GLU A 457 -6.05 19.53 22.03
N LYS A 458 -5.85 18.70 23.07
CA LYS A 458 -6.91 17.83 23.60
C LYS A 458 -8.11 18.66 24.07
N GLY A 459 -7.88 19.67 24.88
CA GLY A 459 -8.94 20.54 25.39
C GLY A 459 -9.61 21.34 24.29
N LEU A 460 -8.86 21.77 23.26
CA LEU A 460 -9.44 22.42 22.08
C LEU A 460 -10.46 21.53 21.38
N TYR A 461 -10.13 20.25 21.17
CA TYR A 461 -11.04 19.32 20.50
C TYR A 461 -12.33 19.08 21.31
N GLU A 462 -12.22 18.97 22.61
CA GLU A 462 -13.36 18.87 23.51
C GLU A 462 -14.20 20.18 23.50
N TYR A 463 -13.55 21.33 23.50
CA TYR A 463 -14.21 22.62 23.43
C TYR A 463 -14.97 22.81 22.12
N LEU A 464 -14.36 22.48 20.97
CA LEU A 464 -14.98 22.57 19.64
C LEU A 464 -16.22 21.67 19.49
N GLU A 465 -16.29 20.56 20.23
CA GLU A 465 -17.45 19.65 20.21
C GLU A 465 -18.60 20.16 21.11
N ASN A 466 -18.27 20.80 22.23
CA ASN A 466 -19.24 21.22 23.25
C ASN A 466 -19.73 22.67 23.11
N ASP A 467 -18.94 23.53 22.48
CA ASP A 467 -19.33 24.91 22.20
C ASP A 467 -20.18 25.00 20.94
N ALA A 468 -21.32 25.71 21.02
CA ALA A 468 -22.25 25.79 19.88
C ALA A 468 -21.64 26.41 18.63
N ALA A 469 -20.82 27.45 18.79
CA ALA A 469 -20.13 28.10 17.67
C ALA A 469 -19.01 27.22 17.13
N GLY A 470 -18.26 26.55 18.00
CA GLY A 470 -17.24 25.58 17.64
C GLY A 470 -17.81 24.41 16.85
N ALA A 471 -18.87 23.79 17.33
CA ALA A 471 -19.57 22.69 16.67
C ALA A 471 -20.11 23.09 15.28
N ALA A 472 -20.67 24.31 15.14
CA ALA A 472 -21.16 24.82 13.86
C ALA A 472 -20.02 25.01 12.84
N VAL A 473 -18.87 25.52 13.26
CA VAL A 473 -17.68 25.68 12.41
C VAL A 473 -17.17 24.30 11.96
N MET A 474 -17.05 23.33 12.89
CA MET A 474 -16.61 21.96 12.58
C MET A 474 -17.55 21.29 11.58
N GLU A 475 -18.86 21.40 11.77
CA GLU A 475 -19.87 20.85 10.84
C GLU A 475 -19.78 21.48 9.44
N THR A 476 -19.59 22.79 9.37
CA THR A 476 -19.42 23.50 8.08
C THR A 476 -18.19 23.01 7.34
N ILE A 477 -17.04 22.88 8.02
CA ILE A 477 -15.81 22.35 7.39
C ILE A 477 -16.00 20.89 6.96
N ARG A 478 -16.65 20.07 7.78
CA ARG A 478 -16.91 18.65 7.48
C ARG A 478 -17.78 18.48 6.24
N THR A 479 -18.84 19.25 6.12
CA THR A 479 -19.83 19.10 5.04
C THR A 479 -19.43 19.79 3.75
N THR A 480 -18.85 20.98 3.82
CA THR A 480 -18.50 21.79 2.64
C THR A 480 -17.05 21.64 2.19
N GLY A 481 -16.16 21.17 3.07
CA GLY A 481 -14.72 21.17 2.86
C GLY A 481 -14.11 22.56 2.69
N ASN A 482 -14.84 23.64 3.01
CA ASN A 482 -14.44 25.02 2.78
C ASN A 482 -14.25 25.79 4.09
N LEU A 483 -13.41 26.82 4.02
CA LEU A 483 -13.21 27.81 5.08
C LEU A 483 -13.39 29.19 4.43
N ASP A 484 -14.66 29.60 4.25
CA ASP A 484 -15.01 30.93 3.77
C ASP A 484 -14.73 31.98 4.84
N LYS A 485 -14.93 33.27 4.49
CA LYS A 485 -14.62 34.39 5.39
C LYS A 485 -15.41 34.33 6.68
N ASP A 486 -16.71 34.04 6.59
CA ASP A 486 -17.60 34.03 7.77
C ASP A 486 -17.24 32.85 8.69
N THR A 487 -16.98 31.66 8.14
CA THR A 487 -16.54 30.49 8.90
C THR A 487 -15.15 30.70 9.52
N GLU A 488 -14.25 31.37 8.79
CA GLU A 488 -12.91 31.70 9.29
C GLU A 488 -12.98 32.71 10.45
N GLU A 489 -13.81 33.74 10.36
CA GLU A 489 -14.00 34.69 11.46
C GLU A 489 -14.63 34.01 12.68
N ALA A 490 -15.60 33.15 12.47
CA ALA A 490 -16.18 32.36 13.55
C ALA A 490 -15.13 31.43 14.21
N LEU A 491 -14.31 30.72 13.42
CA LEU A 491 -13.21 29.89 13.92
C LEU A 491 -12.22 30.71 14.73
N LYS A 492 -11.82 31.87 14.22
CA LYS A 492 -10.91 32.79 14.92
C LYS A 492 -11.47 33.24 16.27
N GLY A 493 -12.75 33.57 16.32
CA GLY A 493 -13.45 33.96 17.55
C GLY A 493 -13.45 32.85 18.59
N VAL A 494 -13.81 31.63 18.18
CA VAL A 494 -13.82 30.41 19.02
C VAL A 494 -12.41 30.11 19.55
N LEU A 495 -11.40 30.13 18.68
CA LEU A 495 -10.00 29.88 19.06
C LEU A 495 -9.47 30.93 20.04
N SER A 496 -9.80 32.23 19.84
CA SER A 496 -9.39 33.30 20.74
C SER A 496 -9.99 33.11 22.14
N THR A 497 -11.29 32.82 22.23
CA THR A 497 -11.99 32.57 23.49
C THR A 497 -11.41 31.38 24.23
N TYR A 498 -11.19 30.27 23.53
CA TYR A 498 -10.59 29.08 24.12
C TYR A 498 -9.15 29.34 24.62
N THR A 499 -8.31 29.95 23.79
CA THR A 499 -6.92 30.24 24.10
C THR A 499 -6.80 31.14 25.34
N GLU A 500 -7.63 32.20 25.46
CA GLU A 500 -7.64 33.08 26.62
C GLU A 500 -8.03 32.32 27.90
N SER A 501 -9.01 31.44 27.81
CA SER A 501 -9.43 30.59 28.92
C SER A 501 -8.33 29.64 29.36
N PHE A 502 -7.67 28.99 28.36
CA PHE A 502 -6.57 28.05 28.63
C PHE A 502 -5.38 28.73 29.27
N VAL A 503 -4.93 29.87 28.74
CA VAL A 503 -3.77 30.64 29.31
C VAL A 503 -4.05 31.20 30.69
N LYS A 504 -5.31 31.49 31.03
CA LYS A 504 -5.67 31.91 32.41
C LYS A 504 -5.67 30.76 33.40
N ALA A 505 -5.87 29.54 32.94
CA ALA A 505 -5.91 28.34 33.78
C ALA A 505 -4.52 27.72 34.01
N HIS A 506 -3.54 27.99 33.14
CA HIS A 506 -2.18 27.45 33.14
C HIS A 506 -1.14 28.59 33.22
#